data_2195ddd4174e907a7264b63779d66001
#
_entry.id   2195ddd4174e907a7264b63779d66001
#
_cell.length_a   1.000
_cell.length_b   1.000
_cell.length_c   1.000
_cell.angle_alpha   90.00
_cell.angle_beta   90.00
_cell.angle_gamma   90.00
#
_symmetry.space_group_name_H-M   'P 1'
#
loop_
_entity.id
_entity.type
_entity.pdbx_description
1 polymer ?
#
loop_
_entity_poly.entity_id
_entity_poly.type
_entity_poly.pdbx_seq_one_letter_code
_entity_poly.pdbx_strand_id
1 'polypeptide(L)'
;MTRYVIKRVLLVLLTTFIVLSLTYILLACLKTEKVFLPSQGQIYAYYMDQVNRGFLIVLDHPDETLGTVLDTITMTGSTGRDVTYYFYQTPVMTRYVNWLSDIFTKRDWGTSQAYEVGRSTMDILLSRLPTTMSINIISVFISVPVGIGLGVLLALKKGSWFDNAFQIIIMIFISIPSFVLISYLIALAYNTDWLPPYWPQATDPTYRKVLAYIIPVTALSVGSLFGYARFVRAELCEVLESDYLLLARTKGLTRRQAIIKHAFRNSMVPVLPTVLSEFVAILGGSMILENLYQIPGVGQLYMAAFNTKDYSLLMTDMAFYTIIGLLAGIVVDLSYGFIDPRIRMGAKK
;
A
#
# COMPACT_ATOMS: atom_id res chain seq x y z
N MET A 1 7.57 29.20 -1.00
CA MET A 1 7.08 27.97 -0.35
C MET A 1 5.58 27.75 -0.57
N THR A 2 4.70 28.64 -0.11
CA THR A 2 3.24 28.45 -0.20
C THR A 2 2.76 28.18 -1.64
N ARG A 3 3.22 28.95 -2.63
CA ARG A 3 2.86 28.73 -4.05
C ARG A 3 3.32 27.36 -4.58
N TYR A 4 4.49 26.89 -4.15
CA TYR A 4 5.01 25.58 -4.51
C TYR A 4 4.15 24.46 -3.92
N VAL A 5 3.83 24.56 -2.62
CA VAL A 5 2.97 23.57 -1.92
C VAL A 5 1.59 23.50 -2.57
N ILE A 6 0.95 24.65 -2.81
CA ILE A 6 -0.37 24.71 -3.46
C ILE A 6 -0.32 24.04 -4.85
N LYS A 7 0.69 24.38 -5.66
CA LYS A 7 0.85 23.77 -6.98
C LYS A 7 1.02 22.25 -6.90
N ARG A 8 1.81 21.75 -5.94
CA ARG A 8 2.00 20.31 -5.73
C ARG A 8 0.71 19.61 -5.30
N VAL A 9 -0.01 20.18 -4.33
CA VAL A 9 -1.30 19.64 -3.89
C VAL A 9 -2.31 19.61 -5.04
N LEU A 10 -2.42 20.68 -5.82
CA LEU A 10 -3.32 20.72 -6.98
C LEU A 10 -2.94 19.68 -8.05
N LEU A 11 -1.64 19.49 -8.32
CA LEU A 11 -1.17 18.46 -9.24
C LEU A 11 -1.51 17.06 -8.74
N VAL A 12 -1.35 16.78 -7.45
CA VAL A 12 -1.71 15.50 -6.86
C VAL A 12 -3.22 15.25 -6.94
N LEU A 13 -4.05 16.23 -6.64
CA LEU A 13 -5.51 16.11 -6.78
C LEU A 13 -5.90 15.84 -8.24
N LEU A 14 -5.31 16.56 -9.18
CA LEU A 14 -5.53 16.35 -10.62
C LEU A 14 -5.08 14.95 -11.05
N THR A 15 -3.90 14.53 -10.63
CA THR A 15 -3.36 13.20 -10.98
C THR A 15 -4.23 12.09 -10.39
N THR A 16 -4.64 12.22 -9.12
CA THR A 16 -5.57 11.29 -8.48
C THR A 16 -6.87 11.18 -9.27
N PHE A 17 -7.47 12.32 -9.62
CA PHE A 17 -8.70 12.34 -10.40
C PHE A 17 -8.55 11.65 -11.76
N ILE A 18 -7.46 11.93 -12.49
CA ILE A 18 -7.21 11.32 -13.81
C ILE A 18 -7.00 9.80 -13.66
N VAL A 19 -6.15 9.38 -12.72
CA VAL A 19 -5.84 7.95 -12.51
C VAL A 19 -7.10 7.19 -12.12
N LEU A 20 -7.87 7.69 -11.15
CA LEU A 20 -9.09 7.03 -10.70
C LEU A 20 -10.17 6.99 -11.80
N SER A 21 -10.31 8.07 -12.58
CA SER A 21 -11.26 8.10 -13.69
C SER A 21 -10.92 7.08 -14.77
N LEU A 22 -9.63 7.02 -15.18
CA LEU A 22 -9.18 6.04 -16.16
C LEU A 22 -9.35 4.60 -15.65
N THR A 23 -8.97 4.36 -14.39
CA THR A 23 -9.11 3.03 -13.77
C THR A 23 -10.58 2.61 -13.71
N TYR A 24 -11.48 3.51 -13.29
CA TYR A 24 -12.91 3.22 -13.25
C TYR A 24 -13.46 2.86 -14.64
N ILE A 25 -13.16 3.67 -15.64
CA ILE A 25 -13.64 3.44 -17.03
C ILE A 25 -13.13 2.09 -17.55
N LEU A 26 -11.84 1.77 -17.32
CA LEU A 26 -11.26 0.51 -17.74
C LEU A 26 -11.95 -0.69 -17.04
N LEU A 27 -12.14 -0.63 -15.72
CA LEU A 27 -12.82 -1.68 -14.96
C LEU A 27 -14.29 -1.81 -15.35
N ALA A 28 -14.97 -0.67 -15.59
CA ALA A 28 -16.37 -0.65 -16.02
C ALA A 28 -16.61 -1.23 -17.42
N CYS A 29 -15.57 -1.31 -18.26
CA CYS A 29 -15.61 -1.99 -19.57
C CYS A 29 -15.44 -3.52 -19.44
N LEU A 30 -15.00 -4.02 -18.29
CA LEU A 30 -14.90 -5.45 -18.07
C LEU A 30 -16.29 -6.07 -17.85
N LYS A 31 -16.41 -7.35 -18.19
CA LYS A 31 -17.64 -8.09 -17.98
C LYS A 31 -17.91 -8.24 -16.49
N THR A 32 -19.04 -7.74 -16.03
CA THR A 32 -19.51 -7.93 -14.66
C THR A 32 -20.06 -9.34 -14.51
N GLU A 33 -19.62 -10.04 -13.46
CA GLU A 33 -20.12 -11.37 -13.12
C GLU A 33 -21.44 -11.26 -12.35
N LYS A 34 -22.24 -12.33 -12.39
CA LYS A 34 -23.45 -12.44 -11.55
C LYS A 34 -23.08 -12.51 -10.07
N VAL A 35 -23.94 -11.96 -9.25
CA VAL A 35 -23.76 -12.03 -7.78
C VAL A 35 -24.28 -13.37 -7.28
N PHE A 36 -23.51 -14.03 -6.41
CA PHE A 36 -23.89 -15.28 -5.78
C PHE A 36 -24.18 -15.06 -4.30
N LEU A 37 -25.45 -15.21 -3.91
CA LEU A 37 -25.92 -15.17 -2.54
C LEU A 37 -26.77 -16.39 -2.22
N PRO A 38 -26.90 -16.78 -0.95
CA PRO A 38 -27.61 -18.01 -0.55
C PRO A 38 -29.09 -18.08 -0.96
N SER A 39 -29.74 -16.93 -1.15
CA SER A 39 -31.15 -16.87 -1.55
C SER A 39 -31.41 -15.90 -2.69
N GLN A 40 -32.37 -16.21 -3.55
CA GLN A 40 -32.81 -15.31 -4.63
C GLN A 40 -33.33 -13.98 -4.11
N GLY A 41 -33.98 -13.98 -2.93
CA GLY A 41 -34.46 -12.73 -2.30
C GLY A 41 -33.30 -11.79 -1.91
N GLN A 42 -32.17 -12.34 -1.45
CA GLN A 42 -30.99 -11.53 -1.16
C GLN A 42 -30.33 -10.98 -2.44
N ILE A 43 -30.25 -11.78 -3.49
CA ILE A 43 -29.75 -11.35 -4.81
C ILE A 43 -30.64 -10.23 -5.36
N TYR A 44 -31.96 -10.39 -5.27
CA TYR A 44 -32.93 -9.38 -5.69
C TYR A 44 -32.76 -8.07 -4.90
N ALA A 45 -32.68 -8.15 -3.59
CA ALA A 45 -32.49 -6.97 -2.73
C ALA A 45 -31.18 -6.23 -3.07
N TYR A 46 -30.10 -6.96 -3.30
CA TYR A 46 -28.83 -6.40 -3.73
C TYR A 46 -28.96 -5.68 -5.08
N TYR A 47 -29.57 -6.32 -6.09
CA TYR A 47 -29.73 -5.69 -7.40
C TYR A 47 -30.66 -4.50 -7.35
N MET A 48 -31.71 -4.52 -6.55
CA MET A 48 -32.59 -3.35 -6.35
C MET A 48 -31.85 -2.18 -5.69
N ASP A 49 -30.93 -2.42 -4.76
CA ASP A 49 -30.04 -1.38 -4.25
C ASP A 49 -29.19 -0.76 -5.37
N GLN A 50 -28.61 -1.58 -6.26
CA GLN A 50 -27.84 -1.10 -7.41
C GLN A 50 -28.70 -0.33 -8.44
N VAL A 51 -29.99 -0.70 -8.59
CA VAL A 51 -30.95 0.06 -9.41
C VAL A 51 -31.23 1.42 -8.78
N ASN A 52 -31.45 1.49 -7.48
CA ASN A 52 -31.69 2.74 -6.75
C ASN A 52 -30.48 3.68 -6.82
N ARG A 53 -29.28 3.13 -6.91
CA ARG A 53 -28.02 3.87 -7.11
C ARG A 53 -27.78 4.26 -8.57
N GLY A 54 -28.59 3.77 -9.51
CA GLY A 54 -28.47 4.06 -10.94
C GLY A 54 -27.35 3.31 -11.67
N PHE A 55 -26.88 2.20 -11.10
CA PHE A 55 -25.88 1.32 -11.74
C PHE A 55 -26.51 0.23 -12.60
N LEU A 56 -27.77 -0.15 -12.28
CA LEU A 56 -28.56 -1.13 -13.02
C LEU A 56 -29.91 -0.55 -13.44
N ILE A 57 -30.48 -1.19 -14.45
CA ILE A 57 -31.89 -0.98 -14.90
C ILE A 57 -32.60 -2.30 -14.69
N VAL A 58 -33.82 -2.26 -14.18
CA VAL A 58 -34.69 -3.44 -14.00
C VAL A 58 -35.93 -3.30 -14.86
N LEU A 59 -36.29 -4.38 -15.57
CA LEU A 59 -37.51 -4.50 -16.35
C LEU A 59 -38.21 -5.82 -16.02
N ASP A 60 -39.51 -5.88 -16.22
CA ASP A 60 -40.35 -7.08 -16.12
C ASP A 60 -40.47 -7.88 -17.43
N HIS A 61 -39.86 -7.36 -18.51
CA HIS A 61 -39.77 -8.02 -19.81
C HIS A 61 -38.34 -7.83 -20.40
N PRO A 62 -37.90 -8.74 -21.28
CA PRO A 62 -36.62 -8.60 -21.93
C PRO A 62 -36.64 -7.45 -22.96
N ASP A 63 -35.57 -6.62 -22.93
CA ASP A 63 -35.37 -5.51 -23.88
C ASP A 63 -33.98 -5.65 -24.51
N GLU A 64 -33.95 -5.98 -25.81
CA GLU A 64 -32.72 -6.16 -26.57
C GLU A 64 -31.98 -4.84 -26.81
N THR A 65 -32.67 -3.68 -26.71
CA THR A 65 -32.05 -2.36 -26.92
C THR A 65 -31.08 -1.98 -25.78
N LEU A 66 -31.26 -2.56 -24.60
CA LEU A 66 -30.39 -2.32 -23.43
C LEU A 66 -29.13 -3.21 -23.40
N GLY A 67 -28.95 -4.09 -24.41
CA GLY A 67 -27.81 -4.98 -24.51
C GLY A 67 -28.01 -6.33 -23.82
N THR A 68 -26.93 -6.91 -23.32
CA THR A 68 -27.01 -8.24 -22.67
C THR A 68 -27.56 -8.16 -21.27
N VAL A 69 -28.51 -9.05 -20.95
CA VAL A 69 -29.04 -9.23 -19.60
C VAL A 69 -27.92 -9.65 -18.66
N LEU A 70 -27.73 -8.94 -17.57
CA LEU A 70 -26.77 -9.28 -16.52
C LEU A 70 -27.24 -10.52 -15.76
N ASP A 71 -28.50 -10.47 -15.27
CA ASP A 71 -29.12 -11.59 -14.55
C ASP A 71 -30.65 -11.54 -14.65
N THR A 72 -31.29 -12.66 -14.35
CA THR A 72 -32.74 -12.80 -14.32
C THR A 72 -33.16 -13.44 -12.98
N ILE A 73 -34.12 -12.83 -12.29
CA ILE A 73 -34.62 -13.31 -11.01
C ILE A 73 -36.13 -13.45 -11.10
N THR A 74 -36.62 -14.65 -10.81
CA THR A 74 -38.04 -14.92 -10.72
C THR A 74 -38.49 -14.88 -9.27
N MET A 75 -39.44 -14.04 -8.94
CA MET A 75 -39.99 -13.90 -7.61
C MET A 75 -41.48 -14.21 -7.65
N THR A 76 -41.94 -15.04 -6.74
CA THR A 76 -43.39 -15.31 -6.57
C THR A 76 -44.02 -14.13 -5.82
N GLY A 77 -44.85 -13.39 -6.50
CA GLY A 77 -45.57 -12.25 -5.92
C GLY A 77 -46.63 -12.65 -4.87
N SER A 78 -47.12 -11.68 -4.11
CA SER A 78 -48.17 -11.87 -3.09
C SER A 78 -49.49 -12.47 -3.65
N THR A 79 -49.67 -12.40 -4.96
CA THR A 79 -50.82 -12.96 -5.68
C THR A 79 -50.58 -14.40 -6.19
N GLY A 80 -49.45 -15.02 -5.84
CA GLY A 80 -49.09 -16.36 -6.29
C GLY A 80 -48.65 -16.42 -7.76
N ARG A 81 -48.45 -15.29 -8.44
CA ARG A 81 -47.92 -15.23 -9.78
C ARG A 81 -46.43 -15.00 -9.75
N ASP A 82 -45.68 -15.75 -10.57
CA ASP A 82 -44.26 -15.56 -10.77
C ASP A 82 -43.99 -14.36 -11.68
N VAL A 83 -43.19 -13.43 -11.21
CA VAL A 83 -42.72 -12.28 -11.98
C VAL A 83 -41.24 -12.43 -12.17
N THR A 84 -40.78 -12.37 -13.41
CA THR A 84 -39.36 -12.44 -13.77
C THR A 84 -38.84 -11.05 -14.02
N TYR A 85 -37.81 -10.67 -13.27
CA TYR A 85 -37.11 -9.40 -13.40
C TYR A 85 -35.82 -9.58 -14.18
N TYR A 86 -35.60 -8.69 -15.16
CA TYR A 86 -34.40 -8.66 -16.02
C TYR A 86 -33.54 -7.46 -15.63
N PHE A 87 -32.30 -7.73 -15.23
CA PHE A 87 -31.36 -6.69 -14.81
C PHE A 87 -30.36 -6.40 -15.91
N TYR A 88 -30.19 -5.13 -16.26
CA TYR A 88 -29.29 -4.62 -17.28
C TYR A 88 -28.31 -3.63 -16.66
N GLN A 89 -27.10 -3.55 -17.21
CA GLN A 89 -26.16 -2.52 -16.81
C GLN A 89 -26.51 -1.19 -17.46
N THR A 90 -26.47 -0.10 -16.69
CA THR A 90 -26.52 1.24 -17.27
C THR A 90 -25.25 1.54 -18.09
N PRO A 91 -25.29 2.46 -19.07
CA PRO A 91 -24.11 2.86 -19.85
C PRO A 91 -22.94 3.25 -18.94
N VAL A 92 -21.70 2.92 -19.36
CA VAL A 92 -20.48 3.13 -18.58
C VAL A 92 -20.34 4.57 -18.07
N MET A 93 -20.65 5.55 -18.94
CA MET A 93 -20.55 6.97 -18.56
C MET A 93 -21.57 7.36 -17.48
N THR A 94 -22.77 6.82 -17.51
CA THR A 94 -23.79 7.03 -16.45
C THR A 94 -23.31 6.45 -15.13
N ARG A 95 -22.79 5.22 -15.14
CA ARG A 95 -22.22 4.58 -13.96
C ARG A 95 -21.06 5.38 -13.39
N TYR A 96 -20.18 5.90 -14.25
CA TYR A 96 -19.05 6.73 -13.83
C TYR A 96 -19.51 8.04 -13.16
N VAL A 97 -20.48 8.75 -13.74
CA VAL A 97 -21.00 9.98 -13.15
C VAL A 97 -21.71 9.71 -11.81
N ASN A 98 -22.49 8.62 -11.71
CA ASN A 98 -23.14 8.22 -10.46
C ASN A 98 -22.11 7.86 -9.39
N TRP A 99 -21.07 7.10 -9.74
CA TRP A 99 -19.98 6.76 -8.85
C TRP A 99 -19.24 8.00 -8.32
N LEU A 100 -18.91 8.95 -9.20
CA LEU A 100 -18.32 10.22 -8.77
C LEU A 100 -19.24 11.01 -7.86
N SER A 101 -20.53 11.10 -8.22
CA SER A 101 -21.52 11.77 -7.40
C SER A 101 -21.61 11.15 -6.00
N ASP A 102 -21.67 9.83 -5.91
CA ASP A 102 -21.74 9.12 -4.63
C ASP A 102 -20.51 9.37 -3.74
N ILE A 103 -19.29 9.36 -4.33
CA ILE A 103 -18.06 9.68 -3.60
C ILE A 103 -18.11 11.10 -3.03
N PHE A 104 -18.44 12.11 -3.87
CA PHE A 104 -18.34 13.51 -3.46
C PHE A 104 -19.52 13.97 -2.57
N THR A 105 -20.72 13.43 -2.79
CA THR A 105 -21.93 13.84 -2.05
C THR A 105 -22.21 13.00 -0.82
N LYS A 106 -22.01 11.67 -0.92
CA LYS A 106 -22.34 10.71 0.12
C LYS A 106 -21.11 10.09 0.79
N ARG A 107 -19.90 10.32 0.28
CA ARG A 107 -18.66 9.63 0.69
C ARG A 107 -18.76 8.11 0.58
N ASP A 108 -19.54 7.64 -0.38
CA ASP A 108 -19.81 6.24 -0.60
C ASP A 108 -18.98 5.72 -1.79
N TRP A 109 -18.08 4.79 -1.52
CA TRP A 109 -17.19 4.15 -2.49
C TRP A 109 -17.83 2.92 -3.15
N GLY A 110 -19.03 2.55 -2.74
CA GLY A 110 -19.75 1.40 -3.22
C GLY A 110 -19.75 0.23 -2.25
N THR A 111 -20.44 -0.83 -2.67
CA THR A 111 -20.57 -2.08 -1.92
C THR A 111 -19.85 -3.21 -2.66
N SER A 112 -19.31 -4.16 -1.90
CA SER A 112 -18.69 -5.37 -2.43
C SER A 112 -19.72 -6.20 -3.20
N GLN A 113 -19.30 -6.73 -4.37
CA GLN A 113 -20.16 -7.48 -5.29
C GLN A 113 -19.95 -9.00 -5.20
N ALA A 114 -18.78 -9.43 -4.72
CA ALA A 114 -18.42 -10.85 -4.72
C ALA A 114 -17.68 -11.31 -3.46
N TYR A 115 -16.87 -10.46 -2.82
CA TYR A 115 -16.04 -10.84 -1.67
C TYR A 115 -16.85 -10.90 -0.36
N GLU A 116 -17.49 -9.79 0.01
CA GLU A 116 -18.42 -9.67 1.14
C GLU A 116 -19.65 -8.90 0.67
N VAL A 117 -20.51 -9.58 -0.09
CA VAL A 117 -21.60 -8.97 -0.85
C VAL A 117 -22.48 -8.07 0.00
N GLY A 118 -22.69 -6.83 -0.46
CA GLY A 118 -23.52 -5.82 0.19
C GLY A 118 -22.83 -5.02 1.31
N ARG A 119 -21.63 -5.40 1.75
CA ARG A 119 -20.85 -4.62 2.71
C ARG A 119 -20.14 -3.45 2.03
N SER A 120 -20.05 -2.30 2.69
CA SER A 120 -19.30 -1.15 2.21
C SER A 120 -17.85 -1.51 1.93
N THR A 121 -17.34 -1.17 0.74
CA THR A 121 -15.95 -1.44 0.35
C THR A 121 -14.94 -0.71 1.23
N MET A 122 -15.29 0.48 1.70
CA MET A 122 -14.47 1.26 2.64
C MET A 122 -14.37 0.58 4.01
N ASP A 123 -15.47 0.03 4.53
CA ASP A 123 -15.47 -0.67 5.83
C ASP A 123 -14.64 -1.95 5.75
N ILE A 124 -14.70 -2.67 4.63
CA ILE A 124 -13.85 -3.85 4.39
C ILE A 124 -12.38 -3.44 4.42
N LEU A 125 -12.00 -2.42 3.66
CA LEU A 125 -10.62 -1.92 3.58
C LEU A 125 -10.12 -1.46 4.94
N LEU A 126 -10.89 -0.62 5.66
CA LEU A 126 -10.52 -0.12 6.97
C LEU A 126 -10.37 -1.22 8.01
N SER A 127 -11.13 -2.31 7.90
CA SER A 127 -10.99 -3.47 8.79
C SER A 127 -9.67 -4.23 8.60
N ARG A 128 -9.05 -4.14 7.41
CA ARG A 128 -7.77 -4.80 7.06
C ARG A 128 -6.54 -3.94 7.37
N LEU A 129 -6.71 -2.63 7.38
CA LEU A 129 -5.64 -1.66 7.55
C LEU A 129 -4.81 -1.84 8.84
N PRO A 130 -5.39 -2.09 10.03
CA PRO A 130 -4.60 -2.25 11.26
C PRO A 130 -3.60 -3.40 11.21
N THR A 131 -3.94 -4.52 10.55
CA THR A 131 -3.04 -5.66 10.40
C THR A 131 -1.83 -5.30 9.53
N THR A 132 -2.06 -4.71 8.36
CA THR A 132 -0.99 -4.20 7.49
C THR A 132 -0.10 -3.20 8.21
N MET A 133 -0.71 -2.21 8.87
CA MET A 133 0.03 -1.17 9.60
C MET A 133 0.90 -1.76 10.71
N SER A 134 0.38 -2.71 11.50
CA SER A 134 1.13 -3.28 12.62
C SER A 134 2.43 -3.97 12.17
N ILE A 135 2.37 -4.73 11.08
CA ILE A 135 3.54 -5.41 10.51
C ILE A 135 4.55 -4.40 9.96
N ASN A 136 4.07 -3.43 9.18
CA ASN A 136 4.92 -2.43 8.55
C ASN A 136 5.57 -1.49 9.59
N ILE A 137 4.83 -1.07 10.62
CA ILE A 137 5.37 -0.26 11.73
C ILE A 137 6.53 -0.99 12.40
N ILE A 138 6.34 -2.25 12.78
CA ILE A 138 7.40 -3.03 13.42
C ILE A 138 8.60 -3.17 12.49
N SER A 139 8.37 -3.46 11.20
CA SER A 139 9.44 -3.58 10.19
C SER A 139 10.26 -2.29 10.04
N VAL A 140 9.61 -1.13 9.96
CA VAL A 140 10.28 0.17 9.83
C VAL A 140 11.07 0.53 11.09
N PHE A 141 10.48 0.29 12.28
CA PHE A 141 11.17 0.53 13.55
C PHE A 141 12.38 -0.36 13.78
N ILE A 142 12.47 -1.51 13.11
CA ILE A 142 13.66 -2.38 13.12
C ILE A 142 14.63 -1.96 12.01
N SER A 143 14.17 -1.89 10.77
CA SER A 143 15.01 -1.69 9.59
C SER A 143 15.75 -0.35 9.59
N VAL A 144 15.05 0.74 9.90
CA VAL A 144 15.63 2.09 9.83
C VAL A 144 16.72 2.30 10.88
N PRO A 145 16.49 2.13 12.20
CA PRO A 145 17.54 2.36 13.18
C PRO A 145 18.72 1.40 13.05
N VAL A 146 18.44 0.12 12.81
CA VAL A 146 19.50 -0.90 12.69
C VAL A 146 20.29 -0.68 11.39
N GLY A 147 19.62 -0.37 10.28
CA GLY A 147 20.27 -0.07 9.00
C GLY A 147 21.14 1.17 9.07
N ILE A 148 20.64 2.28 9.64
CA ILE A 148 21.43 3.50 9.85
C ILE A 148 22.65 3.20 10.76
N GLY A 149 22.43 2.53 11.88
CA GLY A 149 23.51 2.16 12.81
C GLY A 149 24.59 1.31 12.17
N LEU A 150 24.18 0.29 11.40
CA LEU A 150 25.09 -0.58 10.64
C LEU A 150 25.85 0.24 9.58
N GLY A 151 25.19 1.10 8.82
CA GLY A 151 25.82 1.96 7.82
C GLY A 151 26.88 2.88 8.41
N VAL A 152 26.60 3.49 9.57
CA VAL A 152 27.58 4.30 10.32
C VAL A 152 28.79 3.46 10.73
N LEU A 153 28.56 2.27 11.30
CA LEU A 153 29.66 1.37 11.70
C LEU A 153 30.54 0.96 10.54
N LEU A 154 29.94 0.64 9.39
CA LEU A 154 30.68 0.29 8.16
C LEU A 154 31.48 1.46 7.62
N ALA A 155 30.93 2.69 7.59
CA ALA A 155 31.62 3.88 7.16
C ALA A 155 32.84 4.20 8.05
N LEU A 156 32.69 4.07 9.38
CA LEU A 156 33.78 4.30 10.32
C LEU A 156 34.90 3.25 10.22
N LYS A 157 34.57 2.06 9.74
CA LYS A 157 35.52 0.95 9.50
C LYS A 157 35.82 0.73 8.03
N LYS A 158 35.66 1.76 7.18
CA LYS A 158 35.90 1.70 5.73
C LYS A 158 37.20 0.99 5.39
N GLY A 159 37.16 0.03 4.47
CA GLY A 159 38.31 -0.74 4.01
C GLY A 159 38.79 -1.87 4.93
N SER A 160 38.15 -2.06 6.10
CA SER A 160 38.45 -3.22 6.97
C SER A 160 37.83 -4.50 6.41
N TRP A 161 38.30 -5.66 6.89
CA TRP A 161 37.68 -6.94 6.53
C TRP A 161 36.20 -7.01 6.90
N PHE A 162 35.83 -6.37 8.02
CA PHE A 162 34.45 -6.28 8.47
C PHE A 162 33.57 -5.52 7.47
N ASP A 163 34.05 -4.35 6.99
CA ASP A 163 33.37 -3.58 5.97
C ASP A 163 33.23 -4.38 4.68
N ASN A 164 34.31 -5.01 4.19
CA ASN A 164 34.29 -5.79 2.97
C ASN A 164 33.37 -7.01 3.05
N ALA A 165 33.37 -7.73 4.17
CA ALA A 165 32.47 -8.87 4.38
C ALA A 165 30.98 -8.42 4.41
N PHE A 166 30.67 -7.34 5.12
CA PHE A 166 29.30 -6.82 5.15
C PHE A 166 28.85 -6.24 3.79
N GLN A 167 29.72 -5.69 2.97
CA GLN A 167 29.39 -5.29 1.60
C GLN A 167 28.91 -6.48 0.76
N ILE A 168 29.52 -7.65 0.91
CA ILE A 168 29.08 -8.87 0.24
C ILE A 168 27.71 -9.31 0.76
N ILE A 169 27.53 -9.34 2.08
CA ILE A 169 26.26 -9.68 2.73
C ILE A 169 25.14 -8.74 2.27
N ILE A 170 25.40 -7.43 2.27
CA ILE A 170 24.46 -6.40 1.83
C ILE A 170 24.06 -6.65 0.37
N MET A 171 25.01 -6.92 -0.53
CA MET A 171 24.72 -7.19 -1.93
C MET A 171 23.83 -8.43 -2.09
N ILE A 172 24.11 -9.50 -1.36
CA ILE A 172 23.30 -10.72 -1.39
C ILE A 172 21.85 -10.40 -0.97
N PHE A 173 21.66 -9.79 0.19
CA PHE A 173 20.30 -9.58 0.72
C PHE A 173 19.50 -8.50 -0.02
N ILE A 174 20.12 -7.47 -0.58
CA ILE A 174 19.42 -6.51 -1.45
C ILE A 174 19.00 -7.17 -2.78
N SER A 175 19.76 -8.14 -3.27
CA SER A 175 19.44 -8.83 -4.52
C SER A 175 18.33 -9.87 -4.39
N ILE A 176 18.02 -10.32 -3.17
CA ILE A 176 16.95 -11.29 -2.92
C ILE A 176 15.60 -10.54 -2.84
N PRO A 177 14.65 -10.80 -3.76
CA PRO A 177 13.31 -10.24 -3.64
C PRO A 177 12.63 -10.68 -2.35
N SER A 178 11.89 -9.76 -1.69
CA SER A 178 11.23 -10.03 -0.40
C SER A 178 10.30 -11.24 -0.44
N PHE A 179 9.63 -11.48 -1.58
CA PHE A 179 8.76 -12.64 -1.74
C PHE A 179 9.51 -13.97 -1.78
N VAL A 180 10.74 -14.01 -2.27
CA VAL A 180 11.61 -15.19 -2.21
C VAL A 180 12.04 -15.45 -0.78
N LEU A 181 12.42 -14.38 -0.06
CA LEU A 181 12.82 -14.49 1.35
C LEU A 181 11.68 -15.01 2.22
N ILE A 182 10.46 -14.45 2.06
CA ILE A 182 9.31 -14.93 2.85
C ILE A 182 8.95 -16.37 2.52
N SER A 183 9.01 -16.77 1.24
CA SER A 183 8.74 -18.16 0.84
C SER A 183 9.72 -19.13 1.47
N TYR A 184 11.00 -18.76 1.54
CA TYR A 184 12.03 -19.54 2.22
C TYR A 184 11.77 -19.63 3.74
N LEU A 185 11.42 -18.52 4.39
CA LEU A 185 11.09 -18.49 5.82
C LEU A 185 9.86 -19.33 6.14
N ILE A 186 8.83 -19.30 5.28
CA ILE A 186 7.64 -20.18 5.40
C ILE A 186 8.06 -21.65 5.29
N ALA A 187 8.90 -22.00 4.32
CA ALA A 187 9.39 -23.35 4.16
C ALA A 187 10.19 -23.84 5.37
N LEU A 188 11.00 -22.98 5.99
CA LEU A 188 11.67 -23.29 7.26
C LEU A 188 10.68 -23.46 8.40
N ALA A 189 9.63 -22.63 8.47
CA ALA A 189 8.61 -22.73 9.50
C ALA A 189 7.84 -24.04 9.48
N TYR A 190 7.58 -24.61 8.30
CA TYR A 190 6.98 -25.95 8.19
C TYR A 190 7.81 -27.08 8.80
N ASN A 191 9.12 -26.86 8.96
CA ASN A 191 10.02 -27.83 9.57
C ASN A 191 10.28 -27.53 11.06
N THR A 192 9.55 -26.59 11.65
CA THR A 192 9.69 -26.19 13.05
C THR A 192 8.33 -26.14 13.74
N ASP A 193 8.24 -26.62 14.98
CA ASP A 193 6.97 -26.64 15.73
C ASP A 193 6.63 -25.28 16.38
N TRP A 194 7.61 -24.38 16.50
CA TRP A 194 7.45 -23.15 17.24
C TRP A 194 7.08 -21.94 16.37
N LEU A 195 7.43 -21.94 15.08
CA LEU A 195 7.20 -20.82 14.17
C LEU A 195 6.00 -21.09 13.27
N PRO A 196 4.92 -20.27 13.31
CA PRO A 196 3.75 -20.48 12.48
C PRO A 196 4.09 -20.30 10.98
N PRO A 197 3.76 -21.26 10.10
CA PRO A 197 4.00 -21.13 8.65
C PRO A 197 2.94 -20.30 7.91
N TYR A 198 1.89 -19.86 8.60
CA TYR A 198 0.80 -19.02 8.08
C TYR A 198 0.28 -18.10 9.19
N TRP A 199 -0.46 -17.06 8.78
CA TRP A 199 -1.06 -16.12 9.73
C TRP A 199 -2.10 -16.83 10.61
N PRO A 200 -2.04 -16.67 11.94
CA PRO A 200 -2.89 -17.38 12.88
C PRO A 200 -4.34 -16.90 12.83
N GLN A 201 -5.25 -17.81 13.10
CA GLN A 201 -6.68 -17.50 13.22
C GLN A 201 -7.01 -16.89 14.60
N ALA A 202 -8.24 -16.35 14.72
CA ALA A 202 -8.70 -15.75 15.97
C ALA A 202 -8.68 -16.73 17.16
N THR A 203 -8.89 -18.02 16.88
CA THR A 203 -8.92 -19.13 17.86
C THR A 203 -7.54 -19.59 18.32
N ASP A 204 -6.47 -19.21 17.59
CA ASP A 204 -5.11 -19.61 17.94
C ASP A 204 -4.62 -18.96 19.24
N PRO A 205 -3.74 -19.64 20.01
CA PRO A 205 -3.17 -19.10 21.25
C PRO A 205 -2.40 -17.78 21.02
N THR A 206 -2.42 -16.90 22.01
CA THR A 206 -1.80 -15.57 21.92
C THR A 206 -0.33 -15.61 21.55
N TYR A 207 0.43 -16.58 22.08
CA TYR A 207 1.86 -16.71 21.75
C TYR A 207 2.10 -16.97 20.26
N ARG A 208 1.25 -17.78 19.60
CA ARG A 208 1.33 -18.01 18.14
C ARG A 208 1.06 -16.73 17.36
N LYS A 209 0.12 -15.91 17.80
CA LYS A 209 -0.18 -14.60 17.19
C LYS A 209 1.03 -13.66 17.25
N VAL A 210 1.79 -13.69 18.36
CA VAL A 210 3.02 -12.90 18.49
C VAL A 210 4.14 -13.45 17.60
N LEU A 211 4.35 -14.76 17.60
CA LEU A 211 5.39 -15.41 16.81
C LEU A 211 5.14 -15.26 15.29
N ALA A 212 3.89 -15.15 14.88
CA ALA A 212 3.52 -14.96 13.47
C ALA A 212 4.06 -13.67 12.85
N TYR A 213 4.39 -12.66 13.65
CA TYR A 213 5.02 -11.43 13.16
C TYR A 213 6.47 -11.64 12.71
N ILE A 214 7.16 -12.67 13.19
CA ILE A 214 8.59 -12.89 12.90
C ILE A 214 8.83 -13.02 11.39
N ILE A 215 8.07 -13.86 10.70
CA ILE A 215 8.27 -14.12 9.26
C ILE A 215 8.05 -12.86 8.42
N PRO A 216 6.87 -12.21 8.44
CA PRO A 216 6.62 -11.06 7.59
C PRO A 216 7.49 -9.85 7.97
N VAL A 217 7.71 -9.60 9.26
CA VAL A 217 8.59 -8.52 9.71
C VAL A 217 10.03 -8.73 9.24
N THR A 218 10.57 -9.95 9.37
CA THR A 218 11.92 -10.25 8.88
C THR A 218 12.03 -10.07 7.36
N ALA A 219 11.05 -10.60 6.61
CA ALA A 219 11.06 -10.50 5.15
C ALA A 219 10.99 -9.05 4.64
N LEU A 220 10.24 -8.18 5.31
CA LEU A 220 10.17 -6.75 4.99
C LEU A 220 11.39 -5.98 5.48
N SER A 221 11.85 -6.27 6.71
CA SER A 221 12.93 -5.49 7.35
C SER A 221 14.29 -5.72 6.70
N VAL A 222 14.60 -6.94 6.27
CA VAL A 222 15.96 -7.31 5.80
C VAL A 222 16.37 -6.48 4.59
N GLY A 223 15.52 -6.35 3.57
CA GLY A 223 15.79 -5.56 2.39
C GLY A 223 16.03 -4.08 2.71
N SER A 224 15.12 -3.47 3.46
CA SER A 224 15.21 -2.07 3.90
C SER A 224 16.42 -1.83 4.78
N LEU A 225 16.69 -2.70 5.76
CA LEU A 225 17.83 -2.60 6.66
C LEU A 225 19.16 -2.52 5.89
N PHE A 226 19.38 -3.46 5.00
CA PHE A 226 20.62 -3.48 4.21
C PHE A 226 20.66 -2.34 3.17
N GLY A 227 19.51 -1.93 2.65
CA GLY A 227 19.37 -0.74 1.82
C GLY A 227 19.82 0.52 2.54
N TYR A 228 19.33 0.76 3.78
CA TYR A 228 19.78 1.87 4.61
C TYR A 228 21.26 1.77 5.01
N ALA A 229 21.72 0.58 5.38
CA ALA A 229 23.13 0.38 5.72
C ALA A 229 24.06 0.76 4.56
N ARG A 230 23.74 0.34 3.34
CA ARG A 230 24.49 0.70 2.14
C ARG A 230 24.43 2.21 1.86
N PHE A 231 23.23 2.80 1.93
CA PHE A 231 23.02 4.21 1.61
C PHE A 231 23.75 5.11 2.62
N VAL A 232 23.53 4.90 3.91
CA VAL A 232 24.20 5.68 4.99
C VAL A 232 25.71 5.52 4.94
N ARG A 233 26.20 4.30 4.66
CA ARG A 233 27.64 4.08 4.49
C ARG A 233 28.20 4.92 3.34
N ALA A 234 27.54 4.94 2.19
CA ALA A 234 27.98 5.70 1.03
C ALA A 234 28.06 7.20 1.35
N GLU A 235 26.95 7.78 1.84
CA GLU A 235 26.85 9.20 2.20
C GLU A 235 27.85 9.61 3.28
N LEU A 236 27.99 8.78 4.33
CA LEU A 236 28.92 9.11 5.41
C LEU A 236 30.39 8.98 4.98
N CYS A 237 30.74 8.02 4.12
CA CYS A 237 32.10 7.92 3.57
C CYS A 237 32.45 9.14 2.74
N GLU A 238 31.56 9.67 1.89
CA GLU A 238 31.76 10.89 1.12
C GLU A 238 31.99 12.10 2.02
N VAL A 239 31.16 12.25 3.03
CA VAL A 239 31.28 13.35 3.99
C VAL A 239 32.57 13.26 4.81
N LEU A 240 33.01 12.06 5.20
CA LEU A 240 34.24 11.87 5.98
C LEU A 240 35.51 12.29 5.22
N GLU A 241 35.50 12.31 3.90
CA GLU A 241 36.58 12.73 3.02
C GLU A 241 36.49 14.20 2.60
N SER A 242 35.47 14.94 3.04
CA SER A 242 35.23 16.34 2.65
C SER A 242 36.15 17.33 3.33
N ASP A 243 36.52 18.39 2.60
CA ASP A 243 37.41 19.48 3.08
C ASP A 243 36.84 20.22 4.30
N TYR A 244 35.51 20.37 4.39
CA TYR A 244 34.90 21.04 5.54
C TYR A 244 35.03 20.25 6.84
N LEU A 245 35.13 18.92 6.77
CA LEU A 245 35.39 18.11 7.95
C LEU A 245 36.86 18.23 8.38
N LEU A 246 37.79 18.31 7.42
CA LEU A 246 39.20 18.61 7.68
C LEU A 246 39.32 19.97 8.37
N LEU A 247 38.66 21.00 7.84
CA LEU A 247 38.60 22.34 8.45
C LEU A 247 38.05 22.34 9.89
N ALA A 248 37.00 21.54 10.16
CA ALA A 248 36.46 21.42 11.49
C ALA A 248 37.48 20.82 12.48
N ARG A 249 38.30 19.87 12.01
CA ARG A 249 39.39 19.26 12.82
C ARG A 249 40.54 20.24 13.05
N THR A 250 40.93 21.03 12.05
CA THR A 250 41.98 22.05 12.23
C THR A 250 41.55 23.18 13.21
N LYS A 251 40.25 23.41 13.36
CA LYS A 251 39.68 24.31 14.38
C LYS A 251 39.65 23.71 15.80
N GLY A 252 40.26 22.54 16.02
CA GLY A 252 40.41 21.93 17.35
C GLY A 252 39.32 20.89 17.73
N LEU A 253 38.42 20.53 16.83
CA LEU A 253 37.47 19.47 17.12
C LEU A 253 38.14 18.09 17.12
N THR A 254 37.85 17.28 18.12
CA THR A 254 38.27 15.88 18.11
C THR A 254 37.60 15.12 16.96
N ARG A 255 38.19 14.01 16.48
CA ARG A 255 37.62 13.17 15.43
C ARG A 255 36.17 12.80 15.73
N ARG A 256 35.88 12.38 16.95
CA ARG A 256 34.51 11.97 17.38
C ARG A 256 33.53 13.15 17.32
N GLN A 257 33.95 14.33 17.79
CA GLN A 257 33.12 15.54 17.75
C GLN A 257 32.83 15.97 16.30
N ALA A 258 33.84 15.94 15.43
CA ALA A 258 33.69 16.28 14.00
C ALA A 258 32.71 15.30 13.30
N ILE A 259 32.81 14.00 13.58
CA ILE A 259 31.90 12.99 13.04
C ILE A 259 30.48 13.23 13.51
N ILE A 260 30.23 13.31 14.81
CA ILE A 260 28.84 13.43 15.35
C ILE A 260 28.20 14.75 14.98
N LYS A 261 28.91 15.87 15.15
CA LYS A 261 28.32 17.21 14.94
C LYS A 261 28.21 17.64 13.49
N HIS A 262 29.11 17.16 12.63
CA HIS A 262 29.21 17.61 11.25
C HIS A 262 28.97 16.50 10.24
N ALA A 263 29.75 15.39 10.28
CA ALA A 263 29.68 14.35 9.27
C ALA A 263 28.32 13.64 9.29
N PHE A 264 27.90 13.12 10.43
CA PHE A 264 26.64 12.38 10.56
C PHE A 264 25.42 13.26 10.18
N ARG A 265 25.37 14.50 10.71
CA ARG A 265 24.27 15.41 10.39
C ARG A 265 24.15 15.68 8.89
N ASN A 266 25.26 15.89 8.22
CA ASN A 266 25.25 16.21 6.78
C ASN A 266 24.96 14.97 5.92
N SER A 267 25.47 13.80 6.30
CA SER A 267 25.17 12.54 5.60
C SER A 267 23.71 12.10 5.74
N MET A 268 22.99 12.57 6.77
CA MET A 268 21.57 12.27 6.95
C MET A 268 20.65 13.13 6.08
N VAL A 269 21.14 14.22 5.48
CA VAL A 269 20.31 15.10 4.64
C VAL A 269 19.62 14.34 3.50
N PRO A 270 20.33 13.53 2.66
CA PRO A 270 19.69 12.72 1.62
C PRO A 270 18.96 11.48 2.18
N VAL A 271 19.29 11.02 3.38
CA VAL A 271 18.68 9.80 3.98
C VAL A 271 17.30 10.10 4.59
N LEU A 272 17.12 11.27 5.22
CA LEU A 272 15.85 11.60 5.91
C LEU A 272 14.62 11.57 5.01
N PRO A 273 14.63 12.06 3.76
CA PRO A 273 13.49 11.96 2.86
C PRO A 273 13.08 10.50 2.56
N THR A 274 14.06 9.59 2.42
CA THR A 274 13.75 8.17 2.18
C THR A 274 13.12 7.51 3.40
N VAL A 275 13.60 7.85 4.61
CA VAL A 275 12.98 7.43 5.87
C VAL A 275 11.54 7.91 5.97
N LEU A 276 11.28 9.19 5.67
CA LEU A 276 9.91 9.74 5.68
C LEU A 276 9.00 9.06 4.66
N SER A 277 9.52 8.74 3.47
CA SER A 277 8.77 7.97 2.46
C SER A 277 8.36 6.59 2.97
N GLU A 278 9.26 5.90 3.66
CA GLU A 278 8.99 4.57 4.22
C GLU A 278 7.92 4.62 5.32
N PHE A 279 7.91 5.67 6.15
CA PHE A 279 6.84 5.88 7.13
C PHE A 279 5.46 6.07 6.47
N VAL A 280 5.37 6.75 5.34
CA VAL A 280 4.10 6.87 4.60
C VAL A 280 3.73 5.53 3.95
N ALA A 281 4.71 4.79 3.45
CA ALA A 281 4.51 3.48 2.85
C ALA A 281 3.99 2.40 3.83
N ILE A 282 4.06 2.66 5.17
CA ILE A 282 3.47 1.77 6.20
C ILE A 282 2.00 1.43 5.91
N LEU A 283 1.26 2.37 5.32
CA LEU A 283 -0.14 2.18 4.99
C LEU A 283 -0.37 1.25 3.78
N GLY A 284 0.64 1.12 2.91
CA GLY A 284 0.47 0.46 1.62
C GLY A 284 0.50 -1.07 1.64
N GLY A 285 1.09 -1.71 2.66
CA GLY A 285 1.23 -3.17 2.70
C GLY A 285 2.04 -3.77 1.54
N SER A 286 2.13 -5.09 1.54
CA SER A 286 2.77 -5.85 0.46
C SER A 286 1.81 -6.91 -0.08
N MET A 287 1.27 -6.68 -1.27
CA MET A 287 0.33 -7.58 -1.95
C MET A 287 0.80 -9.03 -1.98
N ILE A 288 2.04 -9.25 -2.41
CA ILE A 288 2.59 -10.59 -2.59
C ILE A 288 2.88 -11.25 -1.25
N LEU A 289 3.49 -10.51 -0.32
CA LEU A 289 3.89 -11.03 0.99
C LEU A 289 2.67 -11.37 1.85
N GLU A 290 1.67 -10.48 1.90
CA GLU A 290 0.43 -10.70 2.63
C GLU A 290 -0.35 -11.89 2.06
N ASN A 291 -0.37 -12.05 0.74
CA ASN A 291 -1.03 -13.20 0.11
C ASN A 291 -0.30 -14.52 0.38
N LEU A 292 1.04 -14.54 0.31
CA LEU A 292 1.81 -15.77 0.56
C LEU A 292 1.69 -16.26 2.01
N TYR A 293 1.70 -15.35 2.98
CA TYR A 293 1.59 -15.70 4.40
C TYR A 293 0.15 -15.67 4.92
N GLN A 294 -0.83 -15.42 4.02
CA GLN A 294 -2.27 -15.34 4.32
C GLN A 294 -2.61 -14.27 5.38
N ILE A 295 -1.90 -13.15 5.35
CA ILE A 295 -2.15 -12.04 6.27
C ILE A 295 -3.42 -11.31 5.83
N PRO A 296 -4.43 -11.13 6.71
CA PRO A 296 -5.65 -10.41 6.37
C PRO A 296 -5.40 -8.89 6.36
N GLY A 297 -4.60 -8.44 5.42
CA GLY A 297 -4.21 -7.05 5.22
C GLY A 297 -4.79 -6.44 3.94
N VAL A 298 -4.44 -5.18 3.68
CA VAL A 298 -4.92 -4.41 2.51
C VAL A 298 -4.34 -4.99 1.20
N GLY A 299 -3.08 -5.43 1.21
CA GLY A 299 -2.47 -6.04 0.03
C GLY A 299 -3.10 -7.39 -0.35
N GLN A 300 -3.47 -8.21 0.65
CA GLN A 300 -4.22 -9.44 0.41
C GLN A 300 -5.61 -9.13 -0.13
N LEU A 301 -6.26 -8.07 0.38
CA LEU A 301 -7.57 -7.64 -0.06
C LEU A 301 -7.60 -7.32 -1.56
N TYR A 302 -6.56 -6.64 -2.06
CA TYR A 302 -6.40 -6.38 -3.49
C TYR A 302 -6.43 -7.67 -4.32
N MET A 303 -5.63 -8.67 -3.91
CA MET A 303 -5.58 -9.97 -4.62
C MET A 303 -6.92 -10.71 -4.53
N ALA A 304 -7.58 -10.66 -3.38
CA ALA A 304 -8.90 -11.27 -3.20
C ALA A 304 -9.95 -10.60 -4.10
N ALA A 305 -10.01 -9.27 -4.13
CA ALA A 305 -10.93 -8.51 -4.98
C ALA A 305 -10.68 -8.79 -6.48
N PHE A 306 -9.41 -8.88 -6.88
CA PHE A 306 -9.03 -9.20 -8.25
C PHE A 306 -9.48 -10.62 -8.65
N ASN A 307 -9.21 -11.62 -7.81
CA ASN A 307 -9.54 -13.01 -8.08
C ASN A 307 -11.05 -13.27 -8.07
N THR A 308 -11.80 -12.58 -7.22
CA THR A 308 -13.26 -12.67 -7.15
C THR A 308 -13.97 -11.78 -8.16
N LYS A 309 -13.21 -10.96 -8.93
CA LYS A 309 -13.73 -9.96 -9.87
C LYS A 309 -14.67 -8.95 -9.18
N ASP A 310 -14.39 -8.62 -7.92
CA ASP A 310 -15.13 -7.61 -7.18
C ASP A 310 -14.61 -6.23 -7.57
N TYR A 311 -15.13 -5.68 -8.65
CA TYR A 311 -14.61 -4.44 -9.23
C TYR A 311 -14.84 -3.22 -8.33
N SER A 312 -15.91 -3.20 -7.53
CA SER A 312 -16.15 -2.12 -6.58
C SER A 312 -15.11 -2.12 -5.47
N LEU A 313 -14.80 -3.28 -4.91
CA LEU A 313 -13.79 -3.44 -3.89
C LEU A 313 -12.39 -3.18 -4.46
N LEU A 314 -12.10 -3.71 -5.64
CA LEU A 314 -10.83 -3.49 -6.34
C LEU A 314 -10.60 -2.00 -6.61
N MET A 315 -11.63 -1.28 -7.05
CA MET A 315 -11.55 0.17 -7.32
C MET A 315 -11.26 0.96 -6.05
N THR A 316 -11.91 0.61 -4.94
CA THR A 316 -11.69 1.26 -3.64
C THR A 316 -10.25 1.05 -3.15
N ASP A 317 -9.75 -0.16 -3.29
CA ASP A 317 -8.39 -0.52 -2.88
C ASP A 317 -7.33 0.16 -3.77
N MET A 318 -7.52 0.17 -5.10
CA MET A 318 -6.66 0.92 -6.03
C MET A 318 -6.68 2.43 -5.76
N ALA A 319 -7.83 2.99 -5.41
CA ALA A 319 -7.95 4.39 -5.01
C ALA A 319 -7.14 4.67 -3.74
N PHE A 320 -7.23 3.79 -2.74
CA PHE A 320 -6.45 3.89 -1.51
C PHE A 320 -4.94 3.88 -1.81
N TYR A 321 -4.44 2.91 -2.58
CA TYR A 321 -3.03 2.85 -2.96
C TYR A 321 -2.57 4.09 -3.75
N THR A 322 -3.40 4.57 -4.67
CA THR A 322 -3.09 5.78 -5.46
C THR A 322 -2.96 7.00 -4.56
N ILE A 323 -3.92 7.21 -3.65
CA ILE A 323 -3.91 8.34 -2.72
C ILE A 323 -2.69 8.28 -1.79
N ILE A 324 -2.42 7.12 -1.18
CA ILE A 324 -1.27 6.93 -0.29
C ILE A 324 0.05 7.16 -1.03
N GLY A 325 0.22 6.60 -2.23
CA GLY A 325 1.43 6.79 -3.03
C GLY A 325 1.68 8.25 -3.41
N LEU A 326 0.63 8.99 -3.78
CA LEU A 326 0.74 10.41 -4.10
C LEU A 326 0.97 11.27 -2.86
N LEU A 327 0.37 10.94 -1.72
CA LEU A 327 0.67 11.60 -0.44
C LEU A 327 2.12 11.35 -0.01
N ALA A 328 2.64 10.13 -0.18
CA ALA A 328 4.04 9.84 0.04
C ALA A 328 4.95 10.76 -0.79
N GLY A 329 4.64 10.92 -2.08
CA GLY A 329 5.35 11.86 -2.96
C GLY A 329 5.35 13.29 -2.44
N ILE A 330 4.19 13.80 -1.97
CA ILE A 330 4.12 15.14 -1.37
C ILE A 330 5.01 15.24 -0.12
N VAL A 331 4.94 14.27 0.78
CA VAL A 331 5.74 14.25 2.01
C VAL A 331 7.22 14.30 1.69
N VAL A 332 7.68 13.50 0.74
CA VAL A 332 9.08 13.49 0.28
C VAL A 332 9.47 14.84 -0.33
N ASP A 333 8.68 15.37 -1.26
CA ASP A 333 8.95 16.67 -1.91
C ASP A 333 9.01 17.81 -0.91
N LEU A 334 8.11 17.84 0.07
CA LEU A 334 8.10 18.87 1.11
C LEU A 334 9.29 18.71 2.07
N SER A 335 9.65 17.46 2.39
CA SER A 335 10.78 17.17 3.28
C SER A 335 12.10 17.70 2.73
N TYR A 336 12.35 17.58 1.43
CA TYR A 336 13.52 18.19 0.79
C TYR A 336 13.59 19.72 1.02
N GLY A 337 12.45 20.41 0.92
CA GLY A 337 12.39 21.86 1.14
C GLY A 337 12.67 22.29 2.60
N PHE A 338 12.43 21.38 3.57
CA PHE A 338 12.75 21.64 4.99
C PHE A 338 14.16 21.22 5.36
N ILE A 339 14.65 20.11 4.80
CA ILE A 339 15.93 19.49 5.16
C ILE A 339 17.10 20.19 4.47
N ASP A 340 16.94 20.57 3.19
CA ASP A 340 17.99 21.25 2.41
C ASP A 340 17.63 22.73 2.15
N PRO A 341 18.23 23.68 2.91
CA PRO A 341 18.02 25.11 2.69
C PRO A 341 18.44 25.61 1.30
N ARG A 342 19.33 24.90 0.60
CA ARG A 342 19.84 25.29 -0.73
C ARG A 342 18.76 25.19 -1.80
N ILE A 343 17.90 24.16 -1.71
CA ILE A 343 16.74 24.00 -2.59
C ILE A 343 15.75 25.15 -2.38
N ARG A 344 15.63 25.64 -1.14
CA ARG A 344 14.76 26.73 -0.76
C ARG A 344 15.18 28.07 -1.38
N MET A 345 16.47 28.28 -1.62
CA MET A 345 17.00 29.52 -2.21
C MET A 345 16.96 29.53 -3.74
N GLY A 346 17.01 28.35 -4.39
CA GLY A 346 16.88 28.23 -5.86
C GLY A 346 15.50 28.52 -6.43
N ALA A 347 14.46 28.52 -5.58
CA ALA A 347 13.08 28.84 -5.97
C ALA A 347 12.80 30.38 -6.05
N LYS A 348 13.82 31.21 -5.91
CA LYS A 348 13.72 32.70 -5.98
C LYS A 348 14.21 33.26 -7.31
N LYS A 349 14.22 32.48 -8.39
CA LYS A 349 14.41 33.01 -9.75
C LYS A 349 13.09 33.01 -10.52
#